data_e977265ab14f54657637b0dd534816e3
#
_entry.id   e977265ab14f54657637b0dd534816e3
#
_cell.length_a   1.000
_cell.length_b   1.000
_cell.length_c   1.000
_cell.angle_alpha   90.00
_cell.angle_beta   90.00
_cell.angle_gamma   90.00
#
_symmetry.space_group_name_H-M   'P 1'
#
loop_
_entity.id
_entity.type
_entity.pdbx_description
1 polymer ?
#
loop_
_entity_poly.entity_id
_entity_poly.type
_entity_poly.pdbx_seq_one_letter_code
_entity_poly.pdbx_strand_id
1 'polypeptide(L)'
;MRAAILTLSDKGARGEREDLSGPALSDWLIQQGVVVECMSLIPDDFEQIVSTLEKWIDSLAPDLILTTGGTGVSPRDITPEATGKVIDRELPGFAERMRQESLKKTPHAIISRAIAGIRHRTLIINLPGSPKGAIENLEAVWPAIPHAIAKIQGDPSDCSPL
;
A
#
# COMPACT_ATOMS: atom_id res chain seq x y z
N MET A 1 6.13 -8.96 12.00
CA MET A 1 5.51 -7.85 11.22
C MET A 1 4.03 -8.11 11.09
N ARG A 2 3.20 -7.10 11.37
CA ARG A 2 1.73 -7.14 11.28
C ARG A 2 1.29 -6.21 10.15
N ALA A 3 0.39 -6.66 9.30
CA ALA A 3 -0.08 -5.89 8.16
C ALA A 3 -1.60 -5.81 8.07
N ALA A 4 -2.09 -4.77 7.39
CA ALA A 4 -3.48 -4.62 7.00
C ALA A 4 -3.56 -4.32 5.49
N ILE A 5 -4.64 -4.74 4.82
CA ILE A 5 -4.82 -4.59 3.38
C ILE A 5 -6.15 -3.90 3.10
N LEU A 6 -6.12 -2.81 2.35
CA LEU A 6 -7.30 -2.04 1.95
C LEU A 6 -7.45 -2.06 0.43
N THR A 7 -8.46 -2.76 -0.06
CA THR A 7 -8.83 -2.75 -1.48
C THR A 7 -9.80 -1.61 -1.76
N LEU A 8 -9.51 -0.83 -2.79
CA LEU A 8 -10.29 0.34 -3.21
C LEU A 8 -10.90 0.05 -4.58
N SER A 9 -12.21 -0.10 -4.62
CA SER A 9 -12.93 -0.42 -5.84
C SER A 9 -14.43 -0.13 -5.70
N ASP A 10 -14.94 0.85 -6.45
CA ASP A 10 -16.37 1.13 -6.55
C ASP A 10 -17.16 -0.11 -6.99
N LYS A 11 -16.67 -0.85 -7.99
CA LYS A 11 -17.33 -2.06 -8.50
C LYS A 11 -17.28 -3.21 -7.50
N GLY A 12 -16.14 -3.36 -6.81
CA GLY A 12 -16.02 -4.37 -5.74
C GLY A 12 -16.97 -4.08 -4.59
N ALA A 13 -17.00 -2.84 -4.11
CA ALA A 13 -17.88 -2.43 -3.01
C ALA A 13 -19.37 -2.61 -3.31
N ARG A 14 -19.79 -2.54 -4.58
CA ARG A 14 -21.15 -2.83 -5.02
C ARG A 14 -21.43 -4.32 -5.33
N GLY A 15 -20.42 -5.19 -5.17
CA GLY A 15 -20.53 -6.61 -5.50
C GLY A 15 -20.56 -6.92 -7.00
N GLU A 16 -20.21 -5.96 -7.86
CA GLU A 16 -20.17 -6.11 -9.33
C GLU A 16 -18.86 -6.74 -9.83
N ARG A 17 -17.86 -6.82 -8.96
CA ARG A 17 -16.54 -7.41 -9.24
C ARG A 17 -16.00 -8.06 -7.99
N GLU A 18 -15.44 -9.26 -8.13
CA GLU A 18 -14.70 -9.93 -7.07
C GLU A 18 -13.38 -9.21 -6.79
N ASP A 19 -13.02 -9.09 -5.51
CA ASP A 19 -11.68 -8.63 -5.10
C ASP A 19 -10.69 -9.78 -5.24
N LEU A 20 -9.82 -9.69 -6.22
CA LEU A 20 -8.71 -10.63 -6.42
C LEU A 20 -7.38 -10.08 -5.91
N SER A 21 -7.28 -8.76 -5.69
CA SER A 21 -6.03 -8.10 -5.32
C SER A 21 -5.74 -8.21 -3.83
N GLY A 22 -6.74 -7.97 -3.00
CA GLY A 22 -6.61 -8.11 -1.54
C GLY A 22 -6.19 -9.53 -1.13
N PRO A 23 -6.94 -10.58 -1.54
CA PRO A 23 -6.55 -11.96 -1.26
C PRO A 23 -5.15 -12.33 -1.78
N ALA A 24 -4.79 -11.94 -3.01
CA ALA A 24 -3.46 -12.22 -3.56
C ALA A 24 -2.33 -11.59 -2.73
N LEU A 25 -2.51 -10.33 -2.28
CA LEU A 25 -1.56 -9.65 -1.40
C LEU A 25 -1.48 -10.34 -0.03
N SER A 26 -2.61 -10.76 0.52
CA SER A 26 -2.67 -11.50 1.79
C SER A 26 -1.90 -12.80 1.71
N ASP A 27 -2.16 -13.62 0.70
CA ASP A 27 -1.50 -14.90 0.51
C ASP A 27 0.03 -14.72 0.35
N TRP A 28 0.42 -13.72 -0.42
CA TRP A 28 1.83 -13.40 -0.62
C TRP A 28 2.51 -12.96 0.69
N LEU A 29 1.88 -12.06 1.48
CA LEU A 29 2.40 -11.60 2.76
C LEU A 29 2.54 -12.75 3.77
N ILE A 30 1.56 -13.64 3.84
CA ILE A 30 1.59 -14.83 4.72
C ILE A 30 2.78 -15.73 4.35
N GLN A 31 3.06 -15.92 3.05
CA GLN A 31 4.25 -16.68 2.59
C GLN A 31 5.56 -15.99 3.01
N GLN A 32 5.58 -14.67 3.19
CA GLN A 32 6.72 -13.93 3.75
C GLN A 32 6.78 -13.93 5.29
N GLY A 33 5.90 -14.66 5.97
CA GLY A 33 5.84 -14.74 7.44
C GLY A 33 5.21 -13.50 8.11
N VAL A 34 4.41 -12.72 7.36
CA VAL A 34 3.69 -11.56 7.88
C VAL A 34 2.31 -11.97 8.37
N VAL A 35 1.88 -11.44 9.50
CA VAL A 35 0.53 -11.63 10.02
C VAL A 35 -0.39 -10.57 9.41
N VAL A 36 -1.36 -10.97 8.60
CA VAL A 36 -2.40 -10.09 8.06
C VAL A 36 -3.53 -10.00 9.09
N GLU A 37 -3.63 -8.86 9.78
CA GLU A 37 -4.60 -8.67 10.88
C GLU A 37 -6.00 -8.32 10.39
N CYS A 38 -6.08 -7.54 9.31
CA CYS A 38 -7.37 -7.23 8.72
C CYS A 38 -7.27 -6.95 7.22
N MET A 39 -8.39 -7.15 6.55
CA MET A 39 -8.62 -6.80 5.15
C MET A 39 -9.98 -6.15 5.01
N SER A 40 -10.07 -5.14 4.16
CA SER A 40 -11.36 -4.53 3.80
C SER A 40 -11.37 -4.15 2.32
N LEU A 41 -12.58 -4.15 1.77
CA LEU A 41 -12.89 -3.63 0.44
C LEU A 41 -13.88 -2.49 0.62
N ILE A 42 -13.52 -1.28 0.18
CA ILE A 42 -14.37 -0.09 0.24
C ILE A 42 -14.42 0.61 -1.12
N PRO A 43 -15.42 1.48 -1.37
CA PRO A 43 -15.46 2.28 -2.60
C PRO A 43 -14.31 3.29 -2.68
N ASP A 44 -14.10 3.84 -3.87
CA ASP A 44 -13.18 4.95 -4.13
C ASP A 44 -13.82 6.26 -3.59
N ASP A 45 -13.86 6.39 -2.26
CA ASP A 45 -14.43 7.53 -1.53
C ASP A 45 -13.40 8.10 -0.57
N PHE A 46 -13.08 9.40 -0.72
CA PHE A 46 -11.99 10.06 -0.01
C PHE A 46 -12.13 9.95 1.52
N GLU A 47 -13.31 10.31 2.04
CA GLU A 47 -13.53 10.32 3.49
C GLU A 47 -13.52 8.91 4.10
N GLN A 48 -14.05 7.92 3.38
CA GLN A 48 -14.02 6.54 3.82
C GLN A 48 -12.59 5.98 3.83
N ILE A 49 -11.77 6.33 2.83
CA ILE A 49 -10.36 5.90 2.78
C ILE A 49 -9.61 6.51 3.96
N VAL A 50 -9.69 7.84 4.15
CA VAL A 50 -9.02 8.54 5.25
C VAL A 50 -9.44 7.96 6.60
N SER A 51 -10.74 7.88 6.87
CA SER A 51 -11.26 7.39 8.16
C SER A 51 -10.90 5.93 8.43
N THR A 52 -10.85 5.08 7.39
CA THR A 52 -10.44 3.67 7.53
C THR A 52 -8.96 3.56 7.88
N LEU A 53 -8.10 4.30 7.17
CA LEU A 53 -6.66 4.31 7.44
C LEU A 53 -6.37 4.83 8.85
N GLU A 54 -6.94 5.96 9.25
CA GLU A 54 -6.78 6.53 10.60
C GLU A 54 -7.25 5.55 11.68
N LYS A 55 -8.46 4.99 11.53
CA LYS A 55 -9.01 4.00 12.46
C LYS A 55 -8.08 2.79 12.63
N TRP A 56 -7.52 2.26 11.55
CA TRP A 56 -6.61 1.11 11.62
C TRP A 56 -5.30 1.47 12.31
N ILE A 57 -4.75 2.64 12.01
CA ILE A 57 -3.52 3.13 12.63
C ILE A 57 -3.73 3.31 14.14
N ASP A 58 -4.83 3.92 14.55
CA ASP A 58 -5.10 4.23 15.96
C ASP A 58 -5.52 2.99 16.77
N SER A 59 -6.25 2.05 16.17
CA SER A 59 -6.81 0.90 16.90
C SER A 59 -5.99 -0.37 16.79
N LEU A 60 -5.39 -0.66 15.63
CA LEU A 60 -4.60 -1.88 15.38
C LEU A 60 -3.10 -1.60 15.45
N ALA A 61 -2.68 -0.38 15.12
CA ALA A 61 -1.27 0.03 15.00
C ALA A 61 -0.43 -1.01 14.21
N PRO A 62 -0.81 -1.36 12.97
CA PRO A 62 -0.06 -2.33 12.17
C PRO A 62 1.30 -1.74 11.77
N ASP A 63 2.27 -2.60 11.50
CA ASP A 63 3.58 -2.17 11.00
C ASP A 63 3.50 -1.68 9.55
N LEU A 64 2.60 -2.30 8.75
CA LEU A 64 2.42 -2.07 7.32
C LEU A 64 0.94 -1.99 6.96
N ILE A 65 0.55 -0.97 6.20
CA ILE A 65 -0.73 -0.93 5.49
C ILE A 65 -0.45 -0.92 3.99
N LEU A 66 -1.04 -1.87 3.27
CA LEU A 66 -1.06 -1.88 1.82
C LEU A 66 -2.45 -1.44 1.35
N THR A 67 -2.51 -0.43 0.48
CA THR A 67 -3.72 -0.13 -0.27
C THR A 67 -3.57 -0.65 -1.69
N THR A 68 -4.63 -1.12 -2.34
CA THR A 68 -4.60 -1.56 -3.73
C THR A 68 -5.82 -1.02 -4.48
N GLY A 69 -5.59 -0.36 -5.62
CA GLY A 69 -6.61 0.32 -6.42
C GLY A 69 -6.57 1.85 -6.29
N GLY A 70 -7.26 2.53 -7.19
CA GLY A 70 -7.45 3.99 -7.19
C GLY A 70 -6.17 4.82 -7.35
N THR A 71 -5.11 4.29 -8.00
CA THR A 71 -3.79 4.94 -8.12
C THR A 71 -3.50 5.52 -9.50
N GLY A 72 -4.43 5.47 -10.44
CA GLY A 72 -4.26 5.98 -11.80
C GLY A 72 -4.67 7.43 -11.97
N VAL A 73 -5.20 7.75 -13.16
CA VAL A 73 -5.56 9.12 -13.59
C VAL A 73 -7.05 9.29 -13.85
N SER A 74 -7.86 8.29 -13.54
CA SER A 74 -9.32 8.42 -13.60
C SER A 74 -9.79 9.44 -12.57
N PRO A 75 -10.88 10.18 -12.81
CA PRO A 75 -11.46 11.09 -11.80
C PRO A 75 -11.85 10.41 -10.47
N ARG A 76 -12.02 9.10 -10.49
CA ARG A 76 -12.31 8.31 -9.28
C ARG A 76 -11.07 7.76 -8.59
N ASP A 77 -9.88 7.85 -9.24
CA ASP A 77 -8.62 7.42 -8.63
C ASP A 77 -8.14 8.50 -7.65
N ILE A 78 -8.40 8.31 -6.37
CA ILE A 78 -8.16 9.30 -5.29
C ILE A 78 -7.34 8.71 -4.13
N THR A 79 -6.86 7.48 -4.27
CA THR A 79 -6.09 6.80 -3.22
C THR A 79 -4.83 7.57 -2.80
N PRO A 80 -4.04 8.14 -3.73
CA PRO A 80 -2.86 8.91 -3.36
C PRO A 80 -3.20 10.17 -2.55
N GLU A 81 -4.27 10.87 -2.92
CA GLU A 81 -4.72 12.07 -2.21
C GLU A 81 -5.20 11.74 -0.79
N ALA A 82 -6.00 10.69 -0.65
CA ALA A 82 -6.48 10.24 0.65
C ALA A 82 -5.31 9.75 1.54
N THR A 83 -4.38 8.98 0.98
CA THR A 83 -3.17 8.56 1.69
C THR A 83 -2.30 9.76 2.08
N GLY A 84 -2.13 10.72 1.16
CA GLY A 84 -1.38 11.96 1.41
C GLY A 84 -1.96 12.80 2.55
N LYS A 85 -3.29 12.73 2.76
CA LYS A 85 -3.95 13.40 3.91
C LYS A 85 -3.60 12.73 5.24
N VAL A 86 -3.36 11.43 5.23
CA VAL A 86 -3.13 10.64 6.46
C VAL A 86 -1.66 10.63 6.87
N ILE A 87 -0.73 10.53 5.93
CA ILE A 87 0.70 10.39 6.25
C ILE A 87 1.32 11.64 6.87
N ASP A 88 2.25 11.46 7.79
CA ASP A 88 3.05 12.53 8.39
C ASP A 88 4.28 12.88 7.54
N ARG A 89 4.85 11.86 6.88
CA ARG A 89 6.07 11.97 6.05
C ARG A 89 5.97 11.07 4.85
N GLU A 90 6.25 11.59 3.68
CA GLU A 90 6.30 10.81 2.44
C GLU A 90 7.65 10.07 2.30
N LEU A 91 7.60 8.88 1.69
CA LEU A 91 8.77 8.07 1.30
C LEU A 91 8.77 7.86 -0.22
N PRO A 92 9.17 8.87 -1.01
CA PRO A 92 9.03 8.86 -2.47
C PRO A 92 9.79 7.72 -3.15
N GLY A 93 10.91 7.27 -2.59
CA GLY A 93 11.73 6.20 -3.14
C GLY A 93 10.98 4.88 -3.35
N PHE A 94 9.98 4.56 -2.52
CA PHE A 94 9.12 3.39 -2.72
C PHE A 94 8.32 3.51 -4.03
N ALA A 95 7.63 4.62 -4.23
CA ALA A 95 6.83 4.86 -5.42
C ALA A 95 7.68 4.96 -6.70
N GLU A 96 8.85 5.58 -6.60
CA GLU A 96 9.83 5.64 -7.69
C GLU A 96 10.29 4.25 -8.09
N ARG A 97 10.68 3.41 -7.14
CA ARG A 97 11.13 2.04 -7.40
C ARG A 97 10.04 1.19 -8.04
N MET A 98 8.81 1.29 -7.54
CA MET A 98 7.66 0.59 -8.12
C MET A 98 7.43 1.00 -9.58
N ARG A 99 7.42 2.30 -9.89
CA ARG A 99 7.28 2.81 -11.26
C ARG A 99 8.42 2.36 -12.17
N GLN A 100 9.68 2.44 -11.71
CA GLN A 100 10.84 1.97 -12.47
C GLN A 100 10.73 0.50 -12.86
N GLU A 101 10.30 -0.36 -11.92
CA GLU A 101 10.17 -1.79 -12.20
C GLU A 101 9.01 -2.06 -13.17
N SER A 102 7.89 -1.39 -12.98
CA SER A 102 6.71 -1.54 -13.83
C SER A 102 6.94 -1.02 -15.27
N LEU A 103 7.74 0.05 -15.43
CA LEU A 103 8.09 0.60 -16.76
C LEU A 103 8.88 -0.38 -17.63
N LYS A 104 9.58 -1.35 -17.06
CA LYS A 104 10.24 -2.44 -17.80
C LYS A 104 9.24 -3.37 -18.48
N LYS A 105 7.99 -3.39 -18.03
CA LYS A 105 6.91 -4.29 -18.47
C LYS A 105 5.87 -3.59 -19.32
N THR A 106 5.55 -2.33 -18.97
CA THR A 106 4.55 -1.54 -19.68
C THR A 106 4.82 -0.03 -19.59
N PRO A 107 4.73 0.72 -20.70
CA PRO A 107 4.87 2.17 -20.69
C PRO A 107 3.73 2.85 -19.90
N HIS A 108 2.59 2.19 -19.70
CA HIS A 108 1.46 2.74 -18.97
C HIS A 108 1.74 2.92 -17.47
N ALA A 109 2.79 2.31 -16.93
CA ALA A 109 3.20 2.50 -15.54
C ALA A 109 3.55 3.96 -15.19
N ILE A 110 3.86 4.79 -16.18
CA ILE A 110 4.17 6.22 -16.00
C ILE A 110 3.01 7.03 -15.43
N ILE A 111 1.77 6.58 -15.63
CA ILE A 111 0.57 7.28 -15.10
C ILE A 111 0.27 6.93 -13.65
N SER A 112 1.03 6.03 -13.03
CA SER A 112 0.83 5.68 -11.62
C SER A 112 1.18 6.86 -10.71
N ARG A 113 0.20 7.30 -9.92
CA ARG A 113 0.35 8.35 -8.91
C ARG A 113 0.51 7.79 -7.50
N ALA A 114 0.75 6.46 -7.38
CA ALA A 114 0.97 5.79 -6.12
C ALA A 114 2.04 6.52 -5.27
N ILE A 115 1.78 6.62 -3.98
CA ILE A 115 2.70 7.16 -2.97
C ILE A 115 2.96 6.13 -1.87
N ALA A 116 3.99 6.37 -1.08
CA ALA A 116 4.22 5.69 0.17
C ALA A 116 4.62 6.69 1.25
N GLY A 117 4.31 6.40 2.50
CA GLY A 117 4.63 7.30 3.60
C GLY A 117 4.44 6.65 4.97
N ILE A 118 4.69 7.45 5.99
CA ILE A 118 4.66 7.04 7.39
C ILE A 118 3.58 7.83 8.12
N ARG A 119 2.77 7.14 8.90
CA ARG A 119 1.93 7.74 9.94
C ARG A 119 2.26 7.11 11.28
N HIS A 120 2.70 7.90 12.25
CA HIS A 120 3.18 7.41 13.54
C HIS A 120 4.26 6.31 13.38
N ARG A 121 3.89 5.04 13.58
CA ARG A 121 4.79 3.87 13.46
C ARG A 121 4.39 2.91 12.33
N THR A 122 3.45 3.31 11.49
CA THR A 122 2.92 2.53 10.38
C THR A 122 3.48 3.00 9.05
N LEU A 123 4.02 2.08 8.26
CA LEU A 123 4.35 2.30 6.85
C LEU A 123 3.10 2.06 6.00
N ILE A 124 2.75 3.01 5.12
CA ILE A 124 1.62 2.90 4.20
C ILE A 124 2.15 2.92 2.77
N ILE A 125 1.72 1.98 1.93
CA ILE A 125 2.14 1.89 0.51
C ILE A 125 0.92 1.70 -0.37
N ASN A 126 0.77 2.55 -1.39
CA ASN A 126 -0.26 2.38 -2.40
C ASN A 126 0.25 1.46 -3.51
N LEU A 127 -0.55 0.47 -3.89
CA LEU A 127 -0.28 -0.50 -4.94
C LEU A 127 -1.30 -0.40 -6.09
N PRO A 128 -0.95 -0.83 -7.31
CA PRO A 128 -1.89 -0.91 -8.42
C PRO A 128 -3.10 -1.80 -8.10
N GLY A 129 -4.23 -1.52 -8.74
CA GLY A 129 -5.47 -2.28 -8.53
C GLY A 129 -5.51 -3.66 -9.18
N SER A 130 -4.59 -4.01 -10.08
CA SER A 130 -4.54 -5.37 -10.66
C SER A 130 -3.75 -6.32 -9.75
N PRO A 131 -4.22 -7.56 -9.53
CA PRO A 131 -3.53 -8.52 -8.65
C PRO A 131 -2.05 -8.71 -9.02
N LYS A 132 -1.79 -8.93 -10.31
CA LYS A 132 -0.43 -9.09 -10.83
C LYS A 132 0.42 -7.84 -10.60
N GLY A 133 -0.11 -6.65 -10.94
CA GLY A 133 0.61 -5.39 -10.74
C GLY A 133 0.87 -5.09 -9.26
N ALA A 134 -0.08 -5.40 -8.38
CA ALA A 134 0.08 -5.21 -6.94
C ALA A 134 1.23 -6.07 -6.39
N ILE A 135 1.26 -7.36 -6.71
CA ILE A 135 2.33 -8.27 -6.29
C ILE A 135 3.69 -7.83 -6.87
N GLU A 136 3.78 -7.57 -8.16
CA GLU A 136 5.03 -7.17 -8.81
C GLU A 136 5.61 -5.87 -8.22
N ASN A 137 4.75 -4.91 -7.87
CA ASN A 137 5.17 -3.67 -7.23
C ASN A 137 5.60 -3.90 -5.77
N LEU A 138 4.88 -4.75 -5.04
CA LEU A 138 5.26 -5.12 -3.68
C LEU A 138 6.61 -5.84 -3.67
N GLU A 139 6.84 -6.81 -4.55
CA GLU A 139 8.11 -7.52 -4.70
C GLU A 139 9.28 -6.57 -4.99
N ALA A 140 9.06 -5.55 -5.84
CA ALA A 140 10.09 -4.58 -6.20
C ALA A 140 10.61 -3.77 -5.00
N VAL A 141 9.78 -3.55 -3.99
CA VAL A 141 10.11 -2.75 -2.80
C VAL A 141 10.25 -3.58 -1.52
N TRP A 142 9.88 -4.85 -1.56
CA TRP A 142 9.91 -5.75 -0.40
C TRP A 142 11.25 -5.80 0.33
N PRO A 143 12.41 -5.87 -0.35
CA PRO A 143 13.71 -5.90 0.34
C PRO A 143 13.96 -4.72 1.28
N ALA A 144 13.33 -3.56 1.02
CA ALA A 144 13.48 -2.36 1.84
C ALA A 144 12.47 -2.29 3.01
N ILE A 145 11.34 -2.98 2.92
CA ILE A 145 10.24 -2.85 3.88
C ILE A 145 10.64 -3.24 5.32
N PRO A 146 11.27 -4.41 5.57
CA PRO A 146 11.63 -4.79 6.94
C PRO A 146 12.58 -3.78 7.59
N HIS A 147 13.58 -3.29 6.84
CA HIS A 147 14.50 -2.27 7.33
C HIS A 147 13.80 -0.93 7.60
N ALA A 148 12.94 -0.48 6.67
CA ALA A 148 12.18 0.75 6.86
C ALA A 148 11.31 0.68 8.13
N ILE A 149 10.60 -0.44 8.35
CA ILE A 149 9.77 -0.65 9.54
C ILE A 149 10.62 -0.65 10.81
N ALA A 150 11.79 -1.33 10.83
CA ALA A 150 12.69 -1.30 11.97
C ALA A 150 13.11 0.13 12.33
N LYS A 151 13.45 0.94 11.33
CA LYS A 151 13.81 2.36 11.53
C LYS A 151 12.63 3.22 12.00
N ILE A 152 11.44 3.00 11.44
CA ILE A 152 10.21 3.66 11.88
C ILE A 152 9.92 3.33 13.35
N GLN A 153 10.22 2.12 13.79
CA GLN A 153 10.01 1.65 15.16
C GLN A 153 11.12 2.09 16.13
N GLY A 154 12.15 2.78 15.65
CA GLY A 154 13.20 3.36 16.48
C GLY A 154 14.42 2.47 16.68
N ASP A 155 14.66 1.51 15.78
CA ASP A 155 15.91 0.72 15.78
C ASP A 155 17.12 1.66 15.70
N PRO A 156 18.02 1.66 16.72
CA PRO A 156 19.18 2.54 16.78
C PRO A 156 20.35 2.08 15.92
N SER A 157 20.30 0.90 15.30
CA SER A 157 21.40 0.38 14.49
C SER A 157 21.70 1.31 13.30
N ASP A 158 22.97 1.43 12.92
CA ASP A 158 23.36 2.19 11.72
C ASP A 158 22.82 1.51 10.46
N CYS A 159 22.48 2.30 9.45
CA CYS A 159 22.22 1.80 8.12
C CYS A 159 23.55 1.33 7.52
N SER A 160 23.93 0.06 7.76
CA SER A 160 25.11 -0.51 7.14
C SER A 160 24.95 -0.51 5.62
N PRO A 161 25.98 -0.15 4.84
CA PRO A 161 25.96 -0.39 3.40
C PRO A 161 25.81 -1.89 3.16
N LEU A 162 24.93 -2.24 2.23
CA LEU A 162 24.76 -3.61 1.73
C LEU A 162 26.03 -4.09 1.02
#